data_3d0eb14d4417f29e2446d72dcb0f08ac
#
_entry.id   3d0eb14d4417f29e2446d72dcb0f08ac
#
_cell.length_a   1.000
_cell.length_b   1.000
_cell.length_c   1.000
_cell.angle_alpha   90.00
_cell.angle_beta   90.00
_cell.angle_gamma   90.00
#
_symmetry.space_group_name_H-M   'P 1'
#
loop_
_entity.id
_entity.type
_entity.pdbx_description
1 polymer ?
#
loop_
_entity_poly.entity_id
_entity_poly.type
_entity_poly.pdbx_seq_one_letter_code
_entity_poly.pdbx_strand_id
1 'polypeptide(L)'
;LVEKLKICGYGAQLPDNVRQILVDFDREERKSRTKQDVAKLWVQGLIAVWLIAALALHLAAVGLIGLSVIILATSFTGVIEEHSMGKAFEEALPFTALLAVFFAVVAVIIDQELFKPVIDSVLAVEDKGMQLALFYVANGLLSMVSDNVFVGTVYINEVKSALINGQITREQFDLLAVAINTGTNLPSVATPNGQAAFLFLLTSALAPLVRLSYGRMVIMALPYTIVLALVGLMGIIFFLEPATAFFLSLIHISEPTRHTR
;
A
#
# COMPACT_ATOMS: atom_id res chain seq x y z
N LEU A 1 21.59 -13.18 0.33
CA LEU A 1 20.82 -12.00 0.79
C LEU A 1 21.74 -10.95 1.41
N VAL A 2 22.63 -11.32 2.34
CA VAL A 2 23.59 -10.41 3.01
C VAL A 2 24.54 -9.75 2.00
N GLU A 3 24.95 -10.45 0.97
CA GLU A 3 25.83 -9.91 -0.08
C GLU A 3 25.08 -8.93 -1.01
N LYS A 4 23.80 -9.16 -1.28
CA LYS A 4 22.94 -8.22 -2.03
C LYS A 4 22.61 -6.96 -1.22
N LEU A 5 22.43 -7.07 0.09
CA LEU A 5 22.24 -5.93 0.99
C LEU A 5 23.48 -5.02 1.08
N LYS A 6 24.68 -5.53 0.74
CA LYS A 6 25.90 -4.73 0.64
C LYS A 6 25.82 -3.66 -0.45
N ILE A 7 25.08 -3.94 -1.53
CA ILE A 7 24.85 -2.99 -2.63
C ILE A 7 23.93 -1.85 -2.18
N CYS A 8 23.02 -2.12 -1.24
CA CYS A 8 22.08 -1.13 -0.69
C CYS A 8 22.60 -0.40 0.56
N GLY A 9 23.86 -0.58 0.94
CA GLY A 9 24.49 0.11 2.07
C GLY A 9 24.19 -0.47 3.46
N TYR A 10 23.14 -1.26 3.63
CA TYR A 10 22.71 -1.78 4.94
C TYR A 10 23.56 -2.94 5.45
N GLY A 11 24.00 -3.83 4.58
CA GLY A 11 24.87 -4.94 4.95
C GLY A 11 26.28 -4.50 5.38
N ALA A 12 26.71 -3.29 5.04
CA ALA A 12 28.00 -2.73 5.43
C ALA A 12 28.04 -2.27 6.90
N GLN A 13 26.88 -2.13 7.55
CA GLN A 13 26.77 -1.70 8.96
C GLN A 13 26.77 -2.88 9.95
N LEU A 14 26.64 -4.11 9.48
CA LEU A 14 26.73 -5.29 10.34
C LEU A 14 28.22 -5.59 10.60
N PRO A 15 28.61 -5.79 11.86
CA PRO A 15 29.94 -6.27 12.19
C PRO A 15 30.25 -7.56 11.42
N ASP A 16 31.49 -7.73 10.96
CA ASP A 16 31.87 -8.87 10.11
C ASP A 16 31.62 -10.23 10.76
N ASN A 17 31.78 -10.32 12.07
CA ASN A 17 31.46 -11.51 12.84
C ASN A 17 29.96 -11.86 12.78
N VAL A 18 29.08 -10.88 12.89
CA VAL A 18 27.61 -11.09 12.79
C VAL A 18 27.24 -11.49 11.37
N ARG A 19 27.87 -10.89 10.38
CA ARG A 19 27.66 -11.25 8.97
C ARG A 19 28.06 -12.70 8.70
N GLN A 20 29.23 -13.12 9.19
CA GLN A 20 29.68 -14.49 9.05
C GLN A 20 28.74 -15.49 9.71
N ILE A 21 28.31 -15.22 10.94
CA ILE A 21 27.33 -16.06 11.65
C ILE A 21 26.04 -16.22 10.83
N LEU A 22 25.51 -15.13 10.25
CA LEU A 22 24.30 -15.19 9.43
C LEU A 22 24.50 -15.98 8.13
N VAL A 23 25.66 -15.85 7.50
CA VAL A 23 25.99 -16.60 6.28
C VAL A 23 26.18 -18.09 6.58
N ASP A 24 26.84 -18.42 7.67
CA ASP A 24 27.06 -19.80 8.09
C ASP A 24 25.75 -20.45 8.52
N PHE A 25 24.89 -19.73 9.23
CA PHE A 25 23.54 -20.19 9.58
C PHE A 25 22.69 -20.46 8.32
N ASP A 26 22.65 -19.54 7.35
CA ASP A 26 21.94 -19.75 6.07
C ASP A 26 22.49 -20.95 5.28
N ARG A 27 23.81 -21.17 5.36
CA ARG A 27 24.46 -22.32 4.71
C ARG A 27 24.13 -23.65 5.38
N GLU A 28 24.11 -23.68 6.72
CA GLU A 28 23.72 -24.86 7.49
C GLU A 28 22.23 -25.17 7.32
N GLU A 29 21.38 -24.16 7.39
CA GLU A 29 19.95 -24.30 7.13
C GLU A 29 19.66 -24.87 5.74
N ARG A 30 20.35 -24.37 4.71
CA ARG A 30 20.22 -24.93 3.35
C ARG A 30 20.65 -26.37 3.23
N LYS A 31 21.66 -26.80 3.98
CA LYS A 31 22.13 -28.18 3.98
C LYS A 31 21.18 -29.13 4.72
N SER A 32 20.50 -28.63 5.75
CA SER A 32 19.57 -29.39 6.56
C SER A 32 18.16 -29.50 5.97
N ARG A 33 17.85 -28.75 4.90
CA ARG A 33 16.54 -28.77 4.24
C ARG A 33 16.19 -30.14 3.72
N THR A 34 15.07 -30.66 4.19
CA THR A 34 14.49 -31.91 3.71
C THR A 34 13.70 -31.67 2.41
N LYS A 35 13.37 -32.77 1.70
CA LYS A 35 12.48 -32.69 0.53
C LYS A 35 11.12 -32.07 0.88
N GLN A 36 10.64 -32.30 2.09
CA GLN A 36 9.40 -31.70 2.60
C GLN A 36 9.50 -30.18 2.74
N ASP A 37 10.62 -29.66 3.22
CA ASP A 37 10.84 -28.22 3.36
C ASP A 37 10.89 -27.53 2.00
N VAL A 38 11.50 -28.18 1.01
CA VAL A 38 11.50 -27.69 -0.37
C VAL A 38 10.09 -27.70 -0.95
N ALA A 39 9.30 -28.75 -0.70
CA ALA A 39 7.90 -28.80 -1.13
C ALA A 39 7.06 -27.68 -0.49
N LYS A 40 7.25 -27.40 0.82
CA LYS A 40 6.61 -26.27 1.52
C LYS A 40 6.94 -24.93 0.87
N LEU A 41 8.21 -24.71 0.48
CA LEU A 41 8.61 -23.48 -0.21
C LEU A 41 7.94 -23.33 -1.58
N TRP A 42 7.80 -24.41 -2.33
CA TRP A 42 7.08 -24.39 -3.61
C TRP A 42 5.60 -24.07 -3.42
N VAL A 43 4.97 -24.65 -2.41
CA VAL A 43 3.57 -24.35 -2.06
C VAL A 43 3.42 -22.87 -1.67
N GLN A 44 4.30 -22.34 -0.82
CA GLN A 44 4.29 -20.93 -0.47
C GLN A 44 4.48 -20.02 -1.69
N GLY A 45 5.37 -20.40 -2.60
CA GLY A 45 5.56 -19.68 -3.87
C GLY A 45 4.29 -19.66 -4.73
N LEU A 46 3.61 -20.81 -4.85
CA LEU A 46 2.35 -20.91 -5.59
C LEU A 46 1.23 -20.09 -4.94
N ILE A 47 1.14 -20.10 -3.61
CA ILE A 47 0.18 -19.26 -2.87
C ILE A 47 0.46 -17.77 -3.07
N ALA A 48 1.74 -17.36 -3.10
CA ALA A 48 2.11 -15.99 -3.41
C ALA A 48 1.71 -15.59 -4.84
N VAL A 49 1.91 -16.46 -5.82
CA VAL A 49 1.45 -16.24 -7.20
C VAL A 49 -0.08 -16.16 -7.26
N TRP A 50 -0.79 -17.04 -6.55
CA TRP A 50 -2.24 -16.97 -6.41
C TRP A 50 -2.70 -15.64 -5.85
N LEU A 51 -2.09 -15.17 -4.75
CA LEU A 51 -2.42 -13.88 -4.11
C LEU A 51 -2.28 -12.74 -5.12
N ILE A 52 -1.12 -12.66 -5.80
CA ILE A 52 -0.84 -11.61 -6.78
C ILE A 52 -1.85 -11.66 -7.94
N ALA A 53 -2.09 -12.84 -8.50
CA ALA A 53 -3.02 -13.01 -9.61
C ALA A 53 -4.46 -12.67 -9.20
N ALA A 54 -4.91 -13.15 -8.04
CA ALA A 54 -6.26 -12.91 -7.55
C ALA A 54 -6.53 -11.42 -7.27
N LEU A 55 -5.55 -10.69 -6.72
CA LEU A 55 -5.64 -9.26 -6.51
C LEU A 55 -5.58 -8.48 -7.83
N ALA A 56 -4.67 -8.83 -8.73
CA ALA A 56 -4.51 -8.15 -10.03
C ALA A 56 -5.75 -8.31 -10.94
N LEU A 57 -6.35 -9.50 -10.92
CA LEU A 57 -7.53 -9.82 -11.73
C LEU A 57 -8.85 -9.49 -11.01
N HIS A 58 -8.80 -8.95 -9.78
CA HIS A 58 -9.98 -8.62 -8.97
C HIS A 58 -10.99 -9.78 -8.85
N LEU A 59 -10.48 -11.01 -8.65
CA LEU A 59 -11.31 -12.23 -8.65
C LEU A 59 -12.35 -12.26 -7.52
N ALA A 60 -12.03 -11.64 -6.38
CA ALA A 60 -12.93 -11.55 -5.23
C ALA A 60 -12.58 -10.34 -4.36
N ALA A 61 -13.39 -10.06 -3.34
CA ALA A 61 -13.07 -9.06 -2.33
C ALA A 61 -11.74 -9.40 -1.63
N VAL A 62 -10.92 -8.37 -1.35
CA VAL A 62 -9.56 -8.50 -0.78
C VAL A 62 -9.55 -9.39 0.48
N GLY A 63 -10.54 -9.25 1.37
CA GLY A 63 -10.68 -10.08 2.57
C GLY A 63 -10.88 -11.57 2.26
N LEU A 64 -11.64 -11.91 1.21
CA LEU A 64 -11.84 -13.30 0.79
C LEU A 64 -10.57 -13.89 0.16
N ILE A 65 -9.85 -13.09 -0.61
CA ILE A 65 -8.54 -13.50 -1.16
C ILE A 65 -7.56 -13.75 -0.01
N GLY A 66 -7.47 -12.83 0.97
CA GLY A 66 -6.66 -13.01 2.16
C GLY A 66 -7.02 -14.26 2.96
N LEU A 67 -8.31 -14.51 3.18
CA LEU A 67 -8.79 -15.72 3.85
C LEU A 67 -8.41 -16.99 3.07
N SER A 68 -8.53 -17.01 1.75
CA SER A 68 -8.09 -18.13 0.91
C SER A 68 -6.61 -18.42 1.08
N VAL A 69 -5.77 -17.37 1.14
CA VAL A 69 -4.32 -17.48 1.36
C VAL A 69 -4.03 -18.08 2.74
N ILE A 70 -4.72 -17.63 3.79
CA ILE A 70 -4.56 -18.19 5.15
C ILE A 70 -4.91 -19.68 5.15
N ILE A 71 -6.06 -20.05 4.59
CA ILE A 71 -6.51 -21.45 4.52
C ILE A 71 -5.52 -22.31 3.74
N LEU A 72 -5.09 -21.87 2.56
CA LEU A 72 -4.13 -22.62 1.76
C LEU A 72 -2.78 -22.74 2.47
N ALA A 73 -2.26 -21.64 3.02
CA ALA A 73 -0.99 -21.64 3.71
C ALA A 73 -1.00 -22.58 4.92
N THR A 74 -2.00 -22.47 5.81
CA THR A 74 -2.10 -23.31 7.01
C THR A 74 -2.28 -24.78 6.67
N SER A 75 -3.17 -25.10 5.71
CA SER A 75 -3.47 -26.48 5.32
C SER A 75 -2.26 -27.19 4.71
N PHE A 76 -1.54 -26.53 3.80
CA PHE A 76 -0.43 -27.18 3.07
C PHE A 76 0.91 -27.09 3.80
N THR A 77 1.12 -26.14 4.69
CA THR A 77 2.36 -26.09 5.50
C THR A 77 2.28 -26.92 6.78
N GLY A 78 1.09 -27.43 7.13
CA GLY A 78 0.85 -28.23 8.32
C GLY A 78 0.78 -27.41 9.62
N VAL A 79 0.56 -26.09 9.53
CA VAL A 79 0.33 -25.22 10.68
C VAL A 79 -1.16 -25.27 11.01
N ILE A 80 -1.60 -26.41 11.59
CA ILE A 80 -3.00 -26.65 11.96
C ILE A 80 -3.20 -26.74 13.49
N GLU A 81 -2.10 -26.64 14.24
CA GLU A 81 -2.15 -26.71 15.70
C GLU A 81 -2.80 -25.44 16.26
N GLU A 82 -3.81 -25.61 17.12
CA GLU A 82 -4.54 -24.53 17.78
C GLU A 82 -3.62 -23.53 18.47
N HIS A 83 -2.58 -24.03 19.15
CA HIS A 83 -1.60 -23.19 19.84
C HIS A 83 -0.84 -22.27 18.88
N SER A 84 -0.39 -22.78 17.74
CA SER A 84 0.35 -22.00 16.75
C SER A 84 -0.53 -20.94 16.08
N MET A 85 -1.78 -21.29 15.80
CA MET A 85 -2.76 -20.36 15.26
C MET A 85 -3.14 -19.29 16.30
N GLY A 86 -3.37 -19.69 17.55
CA GLY A 86 -3.68 -18.77 18.65
C GLY A 86 -2.59 -17.74 18.87
N LYS A 87 -1.32 -18.17 18.86
CA LYS A 87 -0.18 -17.26 18.98
C LYS A 87 -0.11 -16.24 17.83
N ALA A 88 -0.35 -16.67 16.57
CA ALA A 88 -0.38 -15.77 15.43
C ALA A 88 -1.51 -14.73 15.54
N PHE A 89 -2.68 -15.13 16.05
CA PHE A 89 -3.78 -14.21 16.34
C PHE A 89 -3.42 -13.21 17.44
N GLU A 90 -2.80 -13.70 18.53
CA GLU A 90 -2.34 -12.84 19.63
C GLU A 90 -1.34 -11.79 19.17
N GLU A 91 -0.40 -12.17 18.30
CA GLU A 91 0.58 -11.24 17.70
C GLU A 91 -0.09 -10.21 16.75
N ALA A 92 -1.16 -10.57 16.06
CA ALA A 92 -1.91 -9.69 15.16
C ALA A 92 -2.91 -8.77 15.88
N LEU A 93 -3.35 -9.14 17.09
CA LEU A 93 -4.42 -8.46 17.82
C LEU A 93 -4.15 -6.98 18.11
N PRO A 94 -2.94 -6.55 18.55
CA PRO A 94 -2.65 -5.14 18.79
C PRO A 94 -2.83 -4.28 17.54
N PHE A 95 -2.38 -4.77 16.39
CA PHE A 95 -2.54 -4.06 15.12
C PHE A 95 -4.01 -4.01 14.67
N THR A 96 -4.73 -5.12 14.82
CA THR A 96 -6.17 -5.19 14.49
C THR A 96 -6.99 -4.26 15.38
N ALA A 97 -6.70 -4.23 16.68
CA ALA A 97 -7.35 -3.31 17.62
C ALA A 97 -7.07 -1.84 17.28
N LEU A 98 -5.83 -1.52 16.91
CA LEU A 98 -5.47 -0.18 16.45
C LEU A 98 -6.29 0.22 15.21
N LEU A 99 -6.41 -0.67 14.22
CA LEU A 99 -7.21 -0.42 13.02
C LEU A 99 -8.69 -0.24 13.36
N ALA A 100 -9.26 -1.04 14.27
CA ALA A 100 -10.66 -0.90 14.67
C ALA A 100 -10.94 0.48 15.30
N VAL A 101 -10.10 0.92 16.23
CA VAL A 101 -10.20 2.26 16.84
C VAL A 101 -10.03 3.34 15.79
N PHE A 102 -9.08 3.17 14.90
CA PHE A 102 -8.80 4.08 13.82
C PHE A 102 -10.03 4.25 12.89
N PHE A 103 -10.65 3.16 12.44
CA PHE A 103 -11.86 3.25 11.61
C PHE A 103 -13.06 3.86 12.36
N ALA A 104 -13.15 3.69 13.68
CA ALA A 104 -14.16 4.38 14.49
C ALA A 104 -13.94 5.91 14.47
N VAL A 105 -12.70 6.37 14.60
CA VAL A 105 -12.34 7.80 14.48
C VAL A 105 -12.65 8.31 13.07
N VAL A 106 -12.31 7.54 12.04
CA VAL A 106 -12.62 7.88 10.63
C VAL A 106 -14.12 8.07 10.42
N ALA A 107 -14.93 7.17 10.97
CA ALA A 107 -16.40 7.28 10.86
C ALA A 107 -16.90 8.60 11.44
N VAL A 108 -16.37 9.04 12.59
CA VAL A 108 -16.71 10.35 13.18
C VAL A 108 -16.27 11.50 12.28
N ILE A 109 -15.08 11.46 11.72
CA ILE A 109 -14.55 12.50 10.84
C ILE A 109 -15.42 12.65 9.58
N ILE A 110 -15.85 11.52 8.99
CA ILE A 110 -16.75 11.51 7.84
C ILE A 110 -18.13 12.07 8.24
N ASP A 111 -18.71 11.60 9.34
CA ASP A 111 -20.02 12.05 9.83
C ASP A 111 -20.04 13.57 10.10
N GLN A 112 -18.96 14.11 10.62
CA GLN A 112 -18.80 15.54 10.92
C GLN A 112 -18.34 16.38 9.71
N GLU A 113 -18.18 15.78 8.53
CA GLU A 113 -17.74 16.44 7.29
C GLU A 113 -16.49 17.32 7.45
N LEU A 114 -15.54 16.93 8.33
CA LEU A 114 -14.40 17.78 8.71
C LEU A 114 -13.47 18.15 7.54
N PHE A 115 -13.43 17.31 6.49
CA PHE A 115 -12.60 17.56 5.31
C PHE A 115 -13.32 18.30 4.18
N LYS A 116 -14.65 18.43 4.26
CA LYS A 116 -15.45 19.09 3.23
C LYS A 116 -14.99 20.51 2.90
N PRO A 117 -14.67 21.39 3.86
CA PRO A 117 -14.20 22.74 3.53
C PRO A 117 -12.91 22.76 2.71
N VAL A 118 -12.00 21.81 2.97
CA VAL A 118 -10.75 21.68 2.22
C VAL A 118 -11.03 21.21 0.79
N ILE A 119 -11.89 20.21 0.66
CA ILE A 119 -12.25 19.62 -0.64
C ILE A 119 -13.03 20.61 -1.48
N ASP A 120 -14.01 21.31 -0.90
CA ASP A 120 -14.77 22.36 -1.60
C ASP A 120 -13.86 23.48 -2.10
N SER A 121 -12.86 23.87 -1.27
CA SER A 121 -11.87 24.87 -1.69
C SER A 121 -11.02 24.42 -2.88
N VAL A 122 -10.66 23.17 -2.95
CA VAL A 122 -9.89 22.62 -4.08
C VAL A 122 -10.79 22.41 -5.30
N LEU A 123 -12.04 21.96 -5.11
CA LEU A 123 -13.01 21.81 -6.21
C LEU A 123 -13.42 23.16 -6.83
N ALA A 124 -13.33 24.25 -6.09
CA ALA A 124 -13.59 25.60 -6.61
C ALA A 124 -12.51 26.13 -7.55
N VAL A 125 -11.39 25.46 -7.69
CA VAL A 125 -10.32 25.83 -8.62
C VAL A 125 -10.74 25.44 -10.04
N GLU A 126 -10.84 26.42 -10.94
CA GLU A 126 -11.31 26.22 -12.30
C GLU A 126 -10.30 25.47 -13.20
N ASP A 127 -9.01 25.66 -12.97
CA ASP A 127 -7.95 25.00 -13.72
C ASP A 127 -7.82 23.53 -13.30
N LYS A 128 -8.13 22.62 -14.24
CA LYS A 128 -8.12 21.17 -13.97
C LYS A 128 -6.74 20.66 -13.54
N GLY A 129 -5.67 21.12 -14.19
CA GLY A 129 -4.32 20.68 -13.86
C GLY A 129 -3.91 21.13 -12.46
N MET A 130 -4.22 22.37 -12.09
CA MET A 130 -4.00 22.90 -10.75
C MET A 130 -4.84 22.16 -9.71
N GLN A 131 -6.10 21.86 -10.02
CA GLN A 131 -6.99 21.11 -9.15
C GLN A 131 -6.42 19.70 -8.83
N LEU A 132 -5.97 18.98 -9.87
CA LEU A 132 -5.34 17.67 -9.72
C LEU A 132 -4.05 17.76 -8.86
N ALA A 133 -3.22 18.76 -9.13
CA ALA A 133 -2.00 19.00 -8.37
C ALA A 133 -2.29 19.32 -6.88
N LEU A 134 -3.29 20.14 -6.60
CA LEU A 134 -3.70 20.48 -5.24
C LEU A 134 -4.25 19.28 -4.49
N PHE A 135 -5.09 18.45 -5.14
CA PHE A 135 -5.55 17.19 -4.53
C PHE A 135 -4.37 16.26 -4.23
N TYR A 136 -3.45 16.11 -5.17
CA TYR A 136 -2.25 15.29 -4.97
C TYR A 136 -1.43 15.78 -3.76
N VAL A 137 -1.13 17.08 -3.70
CA VAL A 137 -0.30 17.67 -2.63
C VAL A 137 -1.02 17.63 -1.28
N ALA A 138 -2.30 18.02 -1.23
CA ALA A 138 -3.08 18.01 0.02
C ALA A 138 -3.19 16.60 0.61
N ASN A 139 -3.53 15.62 -0.23
CA ASN A 139 -3.57 14.22 0.17
C ASN A 139 -2.19 13.73 0.61
N GLY A 140 -1.13 14.09 -0.13
CA GLY A 140 0.23 13.71 0.17
C GLY A 140 0.70 14.21 1.53
N LEU A 141 0.51 15.49 1.81
CA LEU A 141 0.89 16.09 3.10
C LEU A 141 0.13 15.45 4.28
N LEU A 142 -1.16 15.21 4.09
CA LEU A 142 -1.96 14.61 5.15
C LEU A 142 -1.58 13.14 5.37
N SER A 143 -1.31 12.38 4.30
CA SER A 143 -0.93 10.98 4.39
C SER A 143 0.48 10.74 4.92
N MET A 144 1.35 11.75 4.92
CA MET A 144 2.64 11.68 5.64
C MET A 144 2.45 11.63 7.17
N VAL A 145 1.39 12.21 7.69
CA VAL A 145 1.13 12.30 9.14
C VAL A 145 0.13 11.25 9.60
N SER A 146 -0.84 10.93 8.74
CA SER A 146 -1.90 9.98 8.98
C SER A 146 -1.76 8.75 8.08
N ASP A 147 -2.54 7.70 8.35
CA ASP A 147 -2.58 6.50 7.51
C ASP A 147 -3.11 6.82 6.10
N ASN A 148 -2.46 6.26 5.07
CA ASN A 148 -2.80 6.52 3.68
C ASN A 148 -4.18 5.97 3.28
N VAL A 149 -4.61 4.85 3.86
CA VAL A 149 -5.92 4.26 3.59
C VAL A 149 -7.03 5.17 4.11
N PHE A 150 -6.81 5.76 5.29
CA PHE A 150 -7.73 6.74 5.86
C PHE A 150 -7.89 7.95 4.95
N VAL A 151 -6.78 8.61 4.65
CA VAL A 151 -6.80 9.83 3.82
C VAL A 151 -7.47 9.54 2.47
N GLY A 152 -7.06 8.46 1.80
CA GLY A 152 -7.66 8.05 0.53
C GLY A 152 -9.16 7.79 0.63
N THR A 153 -9.60 7.11 1.69
CA THR A 153 -11.02 6.79 1.90
C THR A 153 -11.87 8.04 2.10
N VAL A 154 -11.40 8.99 2.92
CA VAL A 154 -12.12 10.23 3.17
C VAL A 154 -12.26 11.04 1.87
N TYR A 155 -11.15 11.30 1.22
CA TYR A 155 -11.16 12.15 0.02
C TYR A 155 -11.93 11.52 -1.15
N ILE A 156 -11.81 10.21 -1.38
CA ILE A 156 -12.54 9.57 -2.47
C ILE A 156 -14.06 9.56 -2.22
N ASN A 157 -14.50 9.42 -0.97
CA ASN A 157 -15.92 9.48 -0.63
C ASN A 157 -16.50 10.88 -0.83
N GLU A 158 -15.77 11.93 -0.47
CA GLU A 158 -16.20 13.31 -0.70
C GLU A 158 -16.28 13.65 -2.19
N VAL A 159 -15.26 13.29 -2.96
CA VAL A 159 -15.26 13.51 -4.41
C VAL A 159 -16.36 12.68 -5.09
N LYS A 160 -16.65 11.47 -4.58
CA LYS A 160 -17.79 10.66 -5.01
C LYS A 160 -19.13 11.33 -4.70
N SER A 161 -19.26 11.95 -3.55
CA SER A 161 -20.46 12.72 -3.18
C SER A 161 -20.64 13.93 -4.11
N ALA A 162 -19.56 14.62 -4.46
CA ALA A 162 -19.58 15.71 -5.44
C ALA A 162 -20.04 15.23 -6.84
N LEU A 163 -19.63 14.02 -7.26
CA LEU A 163 -20.12 13.40 -8.50
C LEU A 163 -21.62 13.09 -8.43
N ILE A 164 -22.09 12.49 -7.33
CA ILE A 164 -23.51 12.12 -7.15
C ILE A 164 -24.38 13.40 -7.14
N ASN A 165 -23.88 14.47 -6.53
CA ASN A 165 -24.56 15.76 -6.46
C ASN A 165 -24.48 16.57 -7.78
N GLY A 166 -23.83 16.04 -8.82
CA GLY A 166 -23.69 16.68 -10.13
C GLY A 166 -22.74 17.89 -10.15
N GLN A 167 -21.89 18.06 -9.14
CA GLN A 167 -20.91 19.16 -9.06
C GLN A 167 -19.71 18.94 -9.98
N ILE A 168 -19.36 17.67 -10.24
CA ILE A 168 -18.27 17.26 -11.12
C ILE A 168 -18.75 16.21 -12.13
N THR A 169 -18.04 16.12 -13.26
CA THR A 169 -18.30 15.10 -14.28
C THR A 169 -17.67 13.76 -13.92
N ARG A 170 -18.11 12.69 -14.56
CA ARG A 170 -17.50 11.35 -14.39
C ARG A 170 -16.02 11.34 -14.77
N GLU A 171 -15.66 11.99 -15.86
CA GLU A 171 -14.29 12.12 -16.32
C GLU A 171 -13.41 12.83 -15.27
N GLN A 172 -13.91 13.94 -14.73
CA GLN A 172 -13.23 14.67 -13.66
C GLN A 172 -13.06 13.81 -12.40
N PHE A 173 -14.09 13.06 -12.03
CA PHE A 173 -13.99 12.11 -10.91
C PHE A 173 -12.89 11.08 -11.12
N ASP A 174 -12.81 10.48 -12.30
CA ASP A 174 -11.82 9.45 -12.60
C ASP A 174 -10.38 10.00 -12.52
N LEU A 175 -10.14 11.20 -13.03
CA LEU A 175 -8.84 11.88 -12.89
C LEU A 175 -8.52 12.23 -11.45
N LEU A 176 -9.48 12.76 -10.68
CA LEU A 176 -9.31 13.06 -9.27
C LEU A 176 -9.06 11.82 -8.44
N ALA A 177 -9.72 10.70 -8.73
CA ALA A 177 -9.51 9.43 -8.05
C ALA A 177 -8.07 8.93 -8.22
N VAL A 178 -7.48 9.09 -9.41
CA VAL A 178 -6.07 8.75 -9.64
C VAL A 178 -5.15 9.70 -8.89
N ALA A 179 -5.42 11.01 -8.90
CA ALA A 179 -4.62 12.00 -8.15
C ALA A 179 -4.68 11.75 -6.65
N ILE A 180 -5.85 11.44 -6.09
CA ILE A 180 -6.04 11.08 -4.68
C ILE A 180 -5.25 9.81 -4.36
N ASN A 181 -5.45 8.73 -5.12
CA ASN A 181 -4.78 7.46 -4.87
C ASN A 181 -3.26 7.58 -4.94
N THR A 182 -2.74 8.29 -5.94
CA THR A 182 -1.31 8.50 -6.11
C THR A 182 -0.75 9.42 -5.02
N GLY A 183 -1.47 10.50 -4.71
CA GLY A 183 -1.12 11.46 -3.67
C GLY A 183 -1.10 10.85 -2.27
N THR A 184 -2.02 9.94 -1.96
CA THR A 184 -2.02 9.26 -0.66
C THR A 184 -0.92 8.21 -0.52
N ASN A 185 -0.52 7.56 -1.61
CA ASN A 185 0.41 6.44 -1.54
C ASN A 185 1.89 6.83 -1.68
N LEU A 186 2.24 7.73 -2.58
CA LEU A 186 3.65 8.04 -2.84
C LEU A 186 4.29 8.89 -1.74
N PRO A 187 3.71 10.02 -1.30
CA PRO A 187 4.28 10.82 -0.22
C PRO A 187 4.20 10.16 1.16
N SER A 188 3.24 9.27 1.40
CA SER A 188 3.04 8.60 2.69
C SER A 188 4.23 7.75 3.16
N VAL A 189 5.13 7.39 2.24
CA VAL A 189 6.39 6.72 2.54
C VAL A 189 7.31 7.55 3.47
N ALA A 190 7.05 8.85 3.63
CA ALA A 190 7.84 9.74 4.47
C ALA A 190 7.93 9.30 5.93
N THR A 191 6.87 8.73 6.47
CA THR A 191 6.81 8.36 7.89
C THR A 191 6.24 6.96 8.09
N PRO A 192 6.58 6.32 9.22
CA PRO A 192 5.96 5.04 9.57
C PRO A 192 4.43 5.10 9.73
N ASN A 193 3.88 6.25 10.12
CA ASN A 193 2.43 6.41 10.29
C ASN A 193 1.69 6.46 8.94
N GLY A 194 2.34 6.97 7.90
CA GLY A 194 1.75 7.07 6.57
C GLY A 194 1.56 5.72 5.87
N GLN A 195 2.27 4.69 6.30
CA GLN A 195 2.22 3.35 5.72
C GLN A 195 2.11 2.29 6.82
N ALA A 196 0.99 1.58 6.88
CA ALA A 196 0.77 0.51 7.86
C ALA A 196 1.89 -0.54 7.88
N ALA A 197 2.44 -0.89 6.70
CA ALA A 197 3.57 -1.83 6.59
C ALA A 197 4.84 -1.31 7.29
N PHE A 198 5.10 -0.01 7.26
CA PHE A 198 6.26 0.59 7.92
C PHE A 198 6.06 0.65 9.43
N LEU A 199 4.85 0.95 9.88
CA LEU A 199 4.50 0.90 11.29
C LEU A 199 4.63 -0.53 11.83
N PHE A 200 4.14 -1.52 11.08
CA PHE A 200 4.30 -2.93 11.42
C PHE A 200 5.77 -3.34 11.51
N LEU A 201 6.61 -2.92 10.56
CA LEU A 201 8.06 -3.18 10.62
C LEU A 201 8.69 -2.54 11.87
N LEU A 202 8.33 -1.30 12.20
CA LEU A 202 8.88 -0.56 13.34
C LEU A 202 8.50 -1.21 14.69
N THR A 203 7.31 -1.81 14.77
CA THR A 203 6.81 -2.51 15.97
C THR A 203 7.22 -3.98 16.03
N SER A 204 7.80 -4.52 14.96
CA SER A 204 8.23 -5.91 14.87
C SER A 204 9.50 -6.20 15.69
N ALA A 205 9.72 -7.47 15.99
CA ALA A 205 10.96 -7.94 16.64
C ALA A 205 12.25 -7.67 15.84
N LEU A 206 12.11 -7.36 14.53
CA LEU A 206 13.26 -7.01 13.68
C LEU A 206 13.79 -5.60 13.96
N ALA A 207 12.95 -4.66 14.35
CA ALA A 207 13.34 -3.27 14.54
C ALA A 207 14.48 -3.10 15.58
N PRO A 208 14.43 -3.70 16.78
CA PRO A 208 15.53 -3.66 17.72
C PRO A 208 16.82 -4.30 17.20
N LEU A 209 16.71 -5.41 16.43
CA LEU A 209 17.86 -6.12 15.87
C LEU A 209 18.67 -5.26 14.91
N VAL A 210 17.99 -4.44 14.10
CA VAL A 210 18.62 -3.54 13.14
C VAL A 210 18.76 -2.11 13.70
N ARG A 211 18.44 -1.91 14.98
CA ARG A 211 18.43 -0.60 15.64
C ARG A 211 17.62 0.44 14.88
N LEU A 212 16.48 0.02 14.35
CA LEU A 212 15.55 0.88 13.63
C LEU A 212 14.73 1.69 14.65
N SER A 213 14.82 3.01 14.58
CA SER A 213 13.97 3.93 15.34
C SER A 213 13.08 4.71 14.39
N TYR A 214 12.01 5.31 14.91
CA TYR A 214 11.09 6.15 14.13
C TYR A 214 11.84 7.23 13.34
N GLY A 215 12.66 8.04 14.01
CA GLY A 215 13.41 9.12 13.37
C GLY A 215 14.41 8.62 12.31
N ARG A 216 15.07 7.48 12.58
CA ARG A 216 15.98 6.88 11.60
C ARG A 216 15.24 6.40 10.36
N MET A 217 14.06 5.82 10.52
CA MET A 217 13.22 5.38 9.41
C MET A 217 12.77 6.57 8.55
N VAL A 218 12.33 7.68 9.18
CA VAL A 218 11.97 8.92 8.48
C VAL A 218 13.15 9.46 7.66
N ILE A 219 14.35 9.58 8.27
CA ILE A 219 15.55 10.09 7.58
C ILE A 219 15.91 9.19 6.39
N MET A 220 15.78 7.89 6.54
CA MET A 220 16.08 6.93 5.49
C MET A 220 15.06 6.92 4.35
N ALA A 221 13.79 7.17 4.66
CA ALA A 221 12.70 7.25 3.70
C ALA A 221 12.69 8.58 2.93
N LEU A 222 13.20 9.67 3.54
CA LEU A 222 13.09 11.03 3.01
C LEU A 222 13.56 11.20 1.56
N PRO A 223 14.74 10.71 1.13
CA PRO A 223 15.18 10.86 -0.26
C PRO A 223 14.26 10.13 -1.25
N TYR A 224 13.75 8.97 -0.88
CA TYR A 224 12.78 8.23 -1.70
C TYR A 224 11.44 8.96 -1.77
N THR A 225 10.97 9.48 -0.64
CA THR A 225 9.73 10.26 -0.57
C THR A 225 9.79 11.47 -1.48
N ILE A 226 10.88 12.25 -1.43
CA ILE A 226 11.03 13.44 -2.28
C ILE A 226 10.97 13.06 -3.75
N VAL A 227 11.75 12.05 -4.16
CA VAL A 227 11.78 11.62 -5.57
C VAL A 227 10.42 11.08 -6.00
N LEU A 228 9.81 10.19 -5.22
CA LEU A 228 8.51 9.59 -5.55
C LEU A 228 7.40 10.65 -5.60
N ALA A 229 7.37 11.58 -4.63
CA ALA A 229 6.39 12.64 -4.59
C ALA A 229 6.51 13.59 -5.80
N LEU A 230 7.73 13.97 -6.18
CA LEU A 230 7.97 14.82 -7.33
C LEU A 230 7.63 14.11 -8.65
N VAL A 231 8.08 12.87 -8.83
CA VAL A 231 7.76 12.08 -10.02
C VAL A 231 6.26 11.82 -10.12
N GLY A 232 5.59 11.51 -9.00
CA GLY A 232 4.13 11.34 -8.95
C GLY A 232 3.39 12.62 -9.33
N LEU A 233 3.81 13.77 -8.78
CA LEU A 233 3.22 15.07 -9.11
C LEU A 233 3.40 15.41 -10.61
N MET A 234 4.60 15.20 -11.15
CA MET A 234 4.86 15.38 -12.58
C MET A 234 4.01 14.43 -13.43
N GLY A 235 3.84 13.18 -12.98
CA GLY A 235 2.98 12.20 -13.62
C GLY A 235 1.52 12.68 -13.68
N ILE A 236 1.00 13.20 -12.59
CA ILE A 236 -0.36 13.74 -12.52
C ILE A 236 -0.54 14.95 -13.44
N ILE A 237 0.41 15.88 -13.41
CA ILE A 237 0.27 17.14 -14.18
C ILE A 237 0.45 16.93 -15.70
N PHE A 238 1.43 16.11 -16.10
CA PHE A 238 1.83 16.03 -17.51
C PHE A 238 1.37 14.76 -18.22
N PHE A 239 1.15 13.67 -17.51
CA PHE A 239 0.90 12.37 -18.13
C PHE A 239 -0.50 11.81 -17.89
N LEU A 240 -1.18 12.18 -16.80
CA LEU A 240 -2.46 11.58 -16.46
C LEU A 240 -3.53 11.83 -17.53
N GLU A 241 -3.76 13.08 -17.91
CA GLU A 241 -4.79 13.43 -18.87
C GLU A 241 -4.49 12.87 -20.28
N PRO A 242 -3.28 13.04 -20.85
CA PRO A 242 -2.93 12.43 -22.14
C PRO A 242 -2.99 10.91 -22.15
N ALA A 243 -2.55 10.25 -21.07
CA ALA A 243 -2.60 8.80 -20.97
C ALA A 243 -4.06 8.31 -20.91
N THR A 244 -4.90 8.96 -20.13
CA THR A 244 -6.33 8.62 -20.04
C THR A 244 -7.01 8.75 -21.38
N ALA A 245 -6.78 9.85 -22.10
CA ALA A 245 -7.32 10.07 -23.44
C ALA A 245 -6.85 8.98 -24.43
N PHE A 246 -5.57 8.61 -24.39
CA PHE A 246 -5.01 7.56 -25.23
C PHE A 246 -5.65 6.19 -24.96
N PHE A 247 -5.75 5.78 -23.70
CA PHE A 247 -6.33 4.48 -23.33
C PHE A 247 -7.83 4.41 -23.62
N LEU A 248 -8.58 5.48 -23.39
CA LEU A 248 -9.99 5.54 -23.73
C LEU A 248 -10.21 5.44 -25.26
N SER A 249 -9.35 6.06 -26.07
CA SER A 249 -9.41 5.94 -27.52
C SER A 249 -9.20 4.49 -27.98
N LEU A 250 -8.29 3.74 -27.36
CA LEU A 250 -8.04 2.32 -27.64
C LEU A 250 -9.24 1.44 -27.27
N ILE A 251 -9.92 1.72 -26.16
CA ILE A 251 -11.10 0.97 -25.70
C ILE A 251 -12.27 1.21 -26.68
N HIS A 252 -12.49 2.44 -27.13
CA HIS A 252 -13.54 2.75 -28.11
C HIS A 252 -13.31 2.14 -29.49
N ILE A 253 -12.05 1.91 -29.89
CA ILE A 253 -11.72 1.20 -31.13
C ILE A 253 -12.03 -0.31 -31.01
N SER A 254 -12.02 -0.88 -29.82
CA SER A 254 -12.27 -2.31 -29.56
C SER A 254 -13.73 -2.68 -29.31
N GLU A 255 -14.65 -1.73 -29.11
CA GLU A 255 -16.09 -1.99 -29.04
C GLU A 255 -16.68 -2.04 -30.45
N PRO A 256 -17.06 -3.23 -30.99
CA PRO A 256 -17.84 -3.27 -32.21
C PRO A 256 -19.18 -2.61 -31.96
N THR A 257 -19.49 -1.62 -32.80
CA THR A 257 -20.79 -0.93 -32.83
C THR A 257 -21.93 -1.93 -32.64
N ARG A 258 -22.52 -1.98 -31.42
CA ARG A 258 -23.81 -2.63 -31.22
C ARG A 258 -24.85 -1.79 -31.99
N HIS A 259 -25.09 -2.18 -33.23
CA HIS A 259 -26.25 -1.73 -33.97
C HIS A 259 -27.47 -2.16 -33.17
N THR A 260 -28.15 -1.17 -32.59
CA THR A 260 -29.53 -1.26 -32.16
C THR A 260 -30.40 -1.78 -33.34
N ARG A 261 -30.95 -2.94 -33.13
CA ARG A 261 -32.20 -3.38 -33.77
C ARG A 261 -33.30 -3.40 -32.74
#